data_5060327f1d5e6a4437605c1581e87e81
#
_entry.id   5060327f1d5e6a4437605c1581e87e81
#
_cell.length_a   1.000
_cell.length_b   1.000
_cell.length_c   1.000
_cell.angle_alpha   90.00
_cell.angle_beta   90.00
_cell.angle_gamma   90.00
#
_symmetry.space_group_name_H-M   'P 1'
#
loop_
_entity.id
_entity.type
_entity.pdbx_description
1 polymer ?
#
loop_
_entity_poly.entity_id
_entity_poly.type
_entity_poly.pdbx_seq_one_letter_code
_entity_poly.pdbx_strand_id
1 'polypeptide(L)'
;MLSRNLGRARWLALALLVPGLLAPRAVRAQLAVNDLELFLKPSGSSGRSSVIQVSNTTTHVVQVLVDVQDWERDIEGRNIFRPVGAGTRGSCGSNLKAYPLSFRLDPKRSASLRVSYEGSDTVGCWGIVFVQTNERPPAVRQSHLNYVVRTGVKVYVEPPRTRRDAAIDGVRVIDSTTITPGSRRRLTMQVAQVLFRNTGSAHLAVKGTVNVRHADGSDFSTIDVAEFPVVPGAERRVDVALPGLPRGKYLLIALLDYEGEEIAAGQTEFEVK
;
A
#
# COMPACT_ATOMS: atom_id res chain seq x y z
N MET A 1 10.16 39.44 82.63
CA MET A 1 10.12 37.98 82.75
C MET A 1 9.90 37.41 81.38
N LEU A 2 10.92 36.75 80.82
CA LEU A 2 10.99 36.20 79.42
C LEU A 2 10.24 34.88 79.35
N SER A 3 9.42 34.65 78.30
CA SER A 3 9.03 33.30 77.91
C SER A 3 9.33 33.15 76.39
N ARG A 4 10.25 32.22 76.10
CA ARG A 4 10.70 31.82 74.80
C ARG A 4 9.69 30.83 74.16
N ASN A 5 9.15 31.17 73.04
CA ASN A 5 8.44 30.22 72.19
C ASN A 5 9.34 29.68 71.10
N LEU A 6 9.64 28.38 71.18
CA LEU A 6 10.33 27.63 70.15
C LEU A 6 9.37 27.31 68.96
N GLY A 7 9.61 27.87 67.80
CA GLY A 7 8.93 27.53 66.58
C GLY A 7 9.42 26.19 66.08
N ARG A 8 8.50 25.23 65.89
CA ARG A 8 8.74 23.95 65.15
C ARG A 8 8.72 24.18 63.67
N ALA A 9 9.90 24.15 63.06
CA ALA A 9 10.01 24.10 61.59
C ALA A 9 9.56 22.73 61.10
N ARG A 10 8.42 22.69 60.36
CA ARG A 10 7.96 21.51 59.63
C ARG A 10 8.63 21.49 58.24
N TRP A 11 9.55 20.56 58.04
CA TRP A 11 10.13 20.27 56.73
C TRP A 11 9.10 19.53 55.91
N LEU A 12 8.53 20.20 54.90
CA LEU A 12 7.73 19.57 53.82
C LEU A 12 8.71 18.98 52.82
N ALA A 13 8.88 17.67 52.86
CA ALA A 13 9.59 16.93 51.79
C ALA A 13 8.69 16.89 50.55
N LEU A 14 9.06 17.70 49.56
CA LEU A 14 8.43 17.68 48.22
C LEU A 14 8.94 16.45 47.45
N ALA A 15 8.14 15.36 47.46
CA ALA A 15 8.40 14.19 46.65
C ALA A 15 8.16 14.55 45.18
N LEU A 16 9.22 14.78 44.41
CA LEU A 16 9.19 14.89 42.93
C LEU A 16 8.82 13.50 42.35
N LEU A 17 7.54 13.31 42.03
CA LEU A 17 7.09 12.23 41.16
C LEU A 17 7.61 12.51 39.75
N VAL A 18 8.68 11.85 39.34
CA VAL A 18 9.12 11.80 37.95
C VAL A 18 8.18 10.82 37.23
N PRO A 19 7.29 11.27 36.32
CA PRO A 19 6.53 10.35 35.50
C PRO A 19 7.56 9.71 34.53
N GLY A 20 7.90 8.44 34.78
CA GLY A 20 8.68 7.65 33.86
C GLY A 20 7.98 7.63 32.52
N LEU A 21 8.55 8.32 31.53
CA LEU A 21 8.13 8.27 30.14
C LEU A 21 8.26 6.81 29.67
N LEU A 22 7.16 6.07 29.70
CA LEU A 22 6.95 4.86 28.93
C LEU A 22 6.87 5.26 27.47
N ALA A 23 8.03 5.62 26.88
CA ALA A 23 8.11 5.80 25.44
C ALA A 23 7.75 4.47 24.76
N PRO A 24 6.75 4.40 23.87
CA PRO A 24 6.45 3.20 23.15
C PRO A 24 7.70 2.79 22.37
N ARG A 25 8.22 1.60 22.65
CA ARG A 25 9.32 1.04 21.85
C ARG A 25 8.77 0.80 20.45
N ALA A 26 9.19 1.62 19.50
CA ALA A 26 8.88 1.42 18.10
C ALA A 26 9.34 0.02 17.69
N VAL A 27 8.41 -0.82 17.26
CA VAL A 27 8.71 -2.11 16.66
C VAL A 27 9.44 -1.79 15.35
N ARG A 28 10.75 -1.98 15.32
CA ARG A 28 11.55 -1.80 14.10
C ARG A 28 11.46 -3.07 13.28
N ALA A 29 11.23 -2.92 11.97
CA ALA A 29 11.33 -4.04 11.05
C ALA A 29 12.72 -4.69 11.19
N GLN A 30 12.79 -6.03 11.22
CA GLN A 30 14.04 -6.76 11.34
C GLN A 30 14.87 -6.73 10.06
N LEU A 31 14.18 -6.68 8.90
CA LEU A 31 14.78 -6.53 7.58
C LEU A 31 14.28 -5.25 6.93
N ALA A 32 15.16 -4.60 6.19
CA ALA A 32 14.82 -3.53 5.25
C ALA A 32 15.21 -3.95 3.83
N VAL A 33 14.40 -3.57 2.88
CA VAL A 33 14.63 -3.78 1.44
C VAL A 33 14.64 -2.39 0.78
N ASN A 34 15.59 -2.14 -0.11
CA ASN A 34 15.75 -0.83 -0.75
C ASN A 34 14.63 -0.47 -1.72
N ASP A 35 14.06 -1.48 -2.43
CA ASP A 35 13.00 -1.29 -3.41
C ASP A 35 11.86 -2.27 -3.15
N LEU A 36 10.62 -1.78 -3.18
CA LEU A 36 9.43 -2.60 -2.99
C LEU A 36 8.74 -2.97 -4.31
N GLU A 37 9.19 -2.37 -5.41
CA GLU A 37 8.70 -2.64 -6.76
C GLU A 37 9.88 -2.72 -7.72
N LEU A 38 9.90 -3.75 -8.58
CA LEU A 38 10.88 -3.95 -9.63
C LEU A 38 10.20 -3.98 -10.98
N PHE A 39 10.75 -3.25 -11.94
CA PHE A 39 10.30 -3.25 -13.33
C PHE A 39 11.37 -3.94 -14.19
N LEU A 40 11.11 -5.16 -14.61
CA LEU A 40 11.95 -5.90 -15.54
C LEU A 40 11.47 -5.61 -16.95
N LYS A 41 12.39 -5.16 -17.80
CA LYS A 41 12.11 -4.80 -19.21
C LYS A 41 12.89 -5.73 -20.14
N PRO A 42 12.47 -7.01 -20.28
CA PRO A 42 13.17 -7.96 -21.11
C PRO A 42 13.14 -7.51 -22.56
N SER A 43 14.34 -7.43 -23.17
CA SER A 43 14.53 -7.18 -24.59
C SER A 43 15.64 -8.13 -25.04
N GLY A 44 15.26 -9.26 -25.62
CA GLY A 44 16.19 -10.36 -25.86
C GLY A 44 16.78 -10.90 -24.54
N SER A 45 18.09 -10.87 -24.38
CA SER A 45 18.78 -11.32 -23.15
C SER A 45 18.93 -10.22 -22.10
N SER A 46 18.72 -8.95 -22.44
CA SER A 46 18.89 -7.82 -21.53
C SER A 46 17.63 -7.50 -20.73
N GLY A 47 17.77 -6.77 -19.63
CA GLY A 47 16.65 -6.31 -18.81
C GLY A 47 15.88 -7.40 -18.07
N ARG A 48 16.37 -8.66 -18.08
CA ARG A 48 15.70 -9.82 -17.48
C ARG A 48 16.00 -10.02 -16.00
N SER A 49 16.86 -9.22 -15.42
CA SER A 49 17.18 -9.33 -13.99
C SER A 49 17.46 -7.99 -13.35
N SER A 50 17.18 -7.92 -12.05
CA SER A 50 17.53 -6.80 -11.18
C SER A 50 18.08 -7.33 -9.86
N VAL A 51 18.71 -6.44 -9.09
CA VAL A 51 19.28 -6.76 -7.78
C VAL A 51 18.68 -5.83 -6.75
N ILE A 52 18.15 -6.39 -5.67
CA ILE A 52 17.71 -5.65 -4.49
C ILE A 52 18.67 -5.87 -3.34
N GLN A 53 18.77 -4.89 -2.46
CA GLN A 53 19.57 -4.97 -1.24
C GLN A 53 18.66 -5.30 -0.05
N VAL A 54 19.00 -6.40 0.64
CA VAL A 54 18.33 -6.80 1.87
C VAL A 54 19.25 -6.47 3.03
N SER A 55 18.78 -5.67 3.96
CA SER A 55 19.57 -5.17 5.10
C SER A 55 19.04 -5.68 6.42
N ASN A 56 19.92 -6.21 7.27
CA ASN A 56 19.60 -6.56 8.64
C ASN A 56 19.68 -5.32 9.52
N THR A 57 18.56 -4.85 10.02
CA THR A 57 18.48 -3.66 10.88
C THR A 57 18.67 -3.99 12.37
N THR A 58 18.80 -5.25 12.73
CA THR A 58 18.95 -5.73 14.10
C THR A 58 20.40 -5.71 14.61
N THR A 59 20.61 -6.09 15.86
CA THR A 59 21.91 -6.23 16.51
C THR A 59 22.38 -7.69 16.60
N HIS A 60 21.64 -8.61 15.99
CA HIS A 60 21.97 -10.04 15.97
C HIS A 60 21.92 -10.58 14.54
N VAL A 61 22.48 -11.75 14.35
CA VAL A 61 22.48 -12.44 13.06
C VAL A 61 21.07 -12.93 12.75
N VAL A 62 20.59 -12.75 11.52
CA VAL A 62 19.30 -13.25 11.08
C VAL A 62 19.46 -14.26 9.94
N GLN A 63 18.61 -15.29 9.93
CA GLN A 63 18.45 -16.17 8.79
C GLN A 63 17.35 -15.62 7.89
N VAL A 64 17.70 -15.23 6.67
CA VAL A 64 16.76 -14.72 5.67
C VAL A 64 16.24 -15.88 4.82
N LEU A 65 14.94 -15.90 4.59
CA LEU A 65 14.26 -16.80 3.66
C LEU A 65 13.59 -15.96 2.56
N VAL A 66 13.67 -16.46 1.34
CA VAL A 66 13.10 -15.83 0.15
C VAL A 66 12.11 -16.79 -0.50
N ASP A 67 10.92 -16.29 -0.82
CA ASP A 67 9.84 -17.04 -1.44
C ASP A 67 9.23 -16.24 -2.59
N VAL A 68 8.91 -16.92 -3.69
CA VAL A 68 8.24 -16.32 -4.85
C VAL A 68 6.79 -16.78 -4.85
N GLN A 69 5.88 -15.85 -5.08
CA GLN A 69 4.45 -16.15 -5.15
C GLN A 69 3.78 -15.47 -6.33
N ASP A 70 2.64 -16.00 -6.72
CA ASP A 70 1.68 -15.32 -7.57
C ASP A 70 0.86 -14.33 -6.72
N TRP A 71 0.38 -13.26 -7.35
CA TRP A 71 -0.53 -12.36 -6.68
C TRP A 71 -1.50 -11.72 -7.68
N GLU A 72 -2.61 -11.30 -7.15
CA GLU A 72 -3.63 -10.53 -7.85
C GLU A 72 -4.10 -9.39 -6.96
N ARG A 73 -4.86 -8.49 -7.54
CA ARG A 73 -5.49 -7.39 -6.80
C ARG A 73 -6.99 -7.45 -7.05
N ASP A 74 -7.77 -7.39 -5.97
CA ASP A 74 -9.22 -7.32 -6.11
C ASP A 74 -9.68 -5.90 -6.53
N ILE A 75 -10.97 -5.78 -6.77
CA ILE A 75 -11.59 -4.54 -7.22
C ILE A 75 -11.44 -3.39 -6.20
N GLU A 76 -11.32 -3.70 -4.90
CA GLU A 76 -11.04 -2.76 -3.83
C GLU A 76 -9.55 -2.41 -3.71
N GLY A 77 -8.68 -3.09 -4.46
CA GLY A 77 -7.23 -2.88 -4.49
C GLY A 77 -6.46 -3.62 -3.40
N ARG A 78 -7.05 -4.62 -2.75
CA ARG A 78 -6.36 -5.48 -1.80
C ARG A 78 -5.52 -6.51 -2.54
N ASN A 79 -4.30 -6.73 -2.07
CA ASN A 79 -3.45 -7.76 -2.65
C ASN A 79 -3.86 -9.14 -2.11
N ILE A 80 -4.01 -10.09 -3.02
CA ILE A 80 -4.30 -11.49 -2.73
C ILE A 80 -3.10 -12.31 -3.21
N PHE A 81 -2.40 -12.96 -2.28
CA PHE A 81 -1.21 -13.76 -2.57
C PHE A 81 -1.57 -15.23 -2.66
N ARG A 82 -0.97 -15.93 -3.63
CA ARG A 82 -1.21 -17.34 -3.90
C ARG A 82 0.10 -18.08 -4.14
N PRO A 83 0.17 -19.37 -3.84
CA PRO A 83 1.30 -20.19 -4.27
C PRO A 83 1.50 -20.12 -5.79
N VAL A 84 2.76 -20.21 -6.23
CA VAL A 84 3.11 -20.26 -7.65
C VAL A 84 2.34 -21.38 -8.35
N GLY A 85 1.74 -21.05 -9.50
CA GLY A 85 0.98 -21.99 -10.31
C GLY A 85 -0.47 -22.18 -9.87
N ALA A 86 -0.99 -21.40 -8.92
CA ALA A 86 -2.39 -21.47 -8.46
C ALA A 86 -3.41 -20.91 -9.48
N GLY A 87 -3.00 -20.64 -10.72
CA GLY A 87 -3.90 -20.21 -11.80
C GLY A 87 -4.27 -18.73 -11.77
N THR A 88 -3.48 -17.89 -11.13
CA THR A 88 -3.69 -16.43 -11.10
C THR A 88 -3.43 -15.84 -12.49
N ARG A 89 -4.46 -15.25 -13.08
CA ARG A 89 -4.39 -14.69 -14.44
C ARG A 89 -3.35 -13.56 -14.50
N GLY A 90 -2.45 -13.63 -15.47
CA GLY A 90 -1.40 -12.64 -15.70
C GLY A 90 -0.22 -12.71 -14.73
N SER A 91 -0.29 -13.50 -13.66
CA SER A 91 0.85 -13.73 -12.78
C SER A 91 1.83 -14.73 -13.39
N CYS A 92 3.11 -14.50 -13.21
CA CYS A 92 4.20 -15.34 -13.73
C CYS A 92 5.25 -15.71 -12.67
N GLY A 93 4.81 -15.94 -11.44
CA GLY A 93 5.71 -16.36 -10.36
C GLY A 93 6.54 -17.60 -10.71
N SER A 94 6.02 -18.53 -11.52
CA SER A 94 6.75 -19.70 -12.01
C SER A 94 7.99 -19.35 -12.86
N ASN A 95 7.95 -18.21 -13.56
CA ASN A 95 9.02 -17.70 -14.41
C ASN A 95 9.95 -16.71 -13.69
N LEU A 96 9.61 -16.33 -12.45
CA LEU A 96 10.47 -15.51 -11.62
C LEU A 96 11.41 -16.41 -10.80
N LYS A 97 12.68 -16.05 -10.76
CA LYS A 97 13.71 -16.71 -9.96
C LYS A 97 14.34 -15.69 -9.03
N ALA A 98 14.47 -16.05 -7.77
CA ALA A 98 15.19 -15.27 -6.79
C ALA A 98 16.41 -16.07 -6.29
N TYR A 99 17.56 -15.42 -6.14
CA TYR A 99 18.77 -16.07 -5.67
C TYR A 99 19.61 -15.11 -4.82
N PRO A 100 20.07 -15.57 -3.64
CA PRO A 100 19.84 -16.88 -3.00
C PRO A 100 18.46 -16.99 -2.34
N LEU A 101 17.89 -18.19 -2.22
CA LEU A 101 16.60 -18.44 -1.54
C LEU A 101 16.71 -18.44 -0.01
N SER A 102 17.92 -18.62 0.51
CA SER A 102 18.18 -18.57 1.95
C SER A 102 19.62 -18.13 2.19
N PHE A 103 19.82 -17.24 3.14
CA PHE A 103 21.15 -16.76 3.50
C PHE A 103 21.18 -16.20 4.92
N ARG A 104 22.36 -16.26 5.52
CA ARG A 104 22.64 -15.66 6.82
C ARG A 104 23.06 -14.20 6.62
N LEU A 105 22.57 -13.31 7.45
CA LEU A 105 22.87 -11.88 7.37
C LEU A 105 23.31 -11.35 8.74
N ASP A 106 24.54 -10.92 8.82
CA ASP A 106 25.13 -10.40 10.05
C ASP A 106 24.47 -9.08 10.48
N PRO A 107 24.60 -8.69 11.77
CA PRO A 107 24.06 -7.43 12.28
C PRO A 107 24.52 -6.24 11.45
N LYS A 108 23.57 -5.37 11.08
CA LYS A 108 23.83 -4.14 10.33
C LYS A 108 24.52 -4.32 8.97
N ARG A 109 24.50 -5.54 8.42
CA ARG A 109 25.00 -5.85 7.08
C ARG A 109 23.86 -5.94 6.08
N SER A 110 24.24 -5.80 4.81
CA SER A 110 23.34 -5.97 3.66
C SER A 110 23.89 -7.06 2.74
N ALA A 111 22.98 -7.73 2.04
CA ALA A 111 23.30 -8.71 1.01
C ALA A 111 22.45 -8.45 -0.23
N SER A 112 22.99 -8.79 -1.39
CA SER A 112 22.32 -8.68 -2.66
C SER A 112 21.43 -9.90 -2.92
N LEU A 113 20.18 -9.66 -3.29
CA LEU A 113 19.24 -10.65 -3.77
C LEU A 113 18.95 -10.35 -5.26
N ARG A 114 19.32 -11.26 -6.14
CA ARG A 114 19.03 -11.17 -7.57
C ARG A 114 17.64 -11.72 -7.84
N VAL A 115 16.86 -10.99 -8.59
CA VAL A 115 15.57 -11.42 -9.14
C VAL A 115 15.68 -11.44 -10.65
N SER A 116 15.35 -12.58 -11.27
CA SER A 116 15.40 -12.75 -12.73
C SER A 116 14.09 -13.33 -13.29
N TYR A 117 13.84 -13.06 -14.55
CA TYR A 117 12.69 -13.53 -15.30
C TYR A 117 13.13 -14.46 -16.44
N GLU A 118 12.58 -15.66 -16.51
CA GLU A 118 12.90 -16.71 -17.48
C GLU A 118 11.74 -17.02 -18.44
N GLY A 119 10.81 -16.08 -18.59
CA GLY A 119 9.67 -16.25 -19.49
C GLY A 119 9.83 -15.57 -20.85
N SER A 120 8.70 -15.40 -21.55
CA SER A 120 8.61 -14.70 -22.83
C SER A 120 8.96 -13.22 -22.71
N ASP A 121 9.57 -12.64 -23.75
CA ASP A 121 9.82 -11.20 -23.88
C ASP A 121 8.74 -10.45 -24.65
N THR A 122 7.61 -11.09 -24.91
CA THR A 122 6.48 -10.52 -25.66
C THR A 122 5.22 -10.29 -24.83
N VAL A 123 5.12 -10.92 -23.65
CA VAL A 123 3.92 -10.87 -22.80
C VAL A 123 4.28 -10.29 -21.44
N GLY A 124 3.57 -9.21 -21.05
CA GLY A 124 3.68 -8.63 -19.72
C GLY A 124 3.06 -9.52 -18.65
N CYS A 125 3.68 -9.58 -17.50
CA CYS A 125 3.18 -10.34 -16.35
C CYS A 125 3.74 -9.77 -15.05
N TRP A 126 3.34 -10.34 -13.90
CA TRP A 126 3.80 -9.91 -12.60
C TRP A 126 3.91 -11.07 -11.61
N GLY A 127 4.64 -10.84 -10.55
CA GLY A 127 4.77 -11.75 -9.41
C GLY A 127 5.25 -11.00 -8.19
N ILE A 128 5.49 -11.72 -7.09
CA ILE A 128 6.00 -11.10 -5.86
C ILE A 128 7.10 -11.97 -5.26
N VAL A 129 8.14 -11.31 -4.77
CA VAL A 129 9.23 -11.93 -4.01
C VAL A 129 9.10 -11.51 -2.56
N PHE A 130 8.87 -12.47 -1.68
CA PHE A 130 8.83 -12.24 -0.24
C PHE A 130 10.19 -12.47 0.38
N VAL A 131 10.58 -11.55 1.25
CA VAL A 131 11.78 -11.65 2.07
C VAL A 131 11.36 -11.64 3.54
N GLN A 132 11.72 -12.67 4.29
CA GLN A 132 11.33 -12.82 5.69
C GLN A 132 12.47 -13.39 6.53
N THR A 133 12.39 -13.21 7.85
CA THR A 133 13.27 -13.90 8.79
C THR A 133 12.65 -15.21 9.26
N ASN A 134 13.47 -16.23 9.50
CA ASN A 134 13.03 -17.49 10.11
C ASN A 134 13.08 -17.43 11.65
N GLU A 135 13.38 -16.28 12.23
CA GLU A 135 13.51 -16.17 13.66
C GLU A 135 12.13 -16.09 14.33
N ARG A 136 11.91 -16.99 15.26
CA ARG A 136 10.82 -16.84 16.23
C ARG A 136 11.22 -15.73 17.22
N PRO A 137 10.40 -14.71 17.44
CA PRO A 137 10.66 -13.76 18.52
C PRO A 137 10.85 -14.55 19.82
N PRO A 138 11.78 -14.12 20.71
CA PRO A 138 11.93 -14.74 22.00
C PRO A 138 10.58 -14.77 22.69
N ALA A 139 10.18 -15.94 23.17
CA ALA A 139 8.90 -16.13 23.85
C ALA A 139 8.83 -15.19 25.06
N VAL A 140 8.12 -14.11 24.92
CA VAL A 140 7.70 -13.30 26.08
C VAL A 140 6.74 -14.19 26.86
N ARG A 141 7.07 -14.49 28.11
CA ARG A 141 6.45 -15.50 28.98
C ARG A 141 4.91 -15.40 29.16
N GLN A 142 4.23 -14.49 28.45
CA GLN A 142 2.79 -14.22 28.63
C GLN A 142 1.98 -14.06 27.34
N SER A 143 2.56 -14.25 26.15
CA SER A 143 1.81 -14.14 24.89
C SER A 143 2.21 -15.28 23.95
N HIS A 144 1.22 -16.08 23.53
CA HIS A 144 1.39 -17.14 22.52
C HIS A 144 1.31 -16.61 21.08
N LEU A 145 1.43 -15.31 20.85
CA LEU A 145 1.38 -14.69 19.52
C LEU A 145 2.79 -14.69 18.91
N ASN A 146 2.98 -15.49 17.87
CA ASN A 146 4.17 -15.46 17.03
C ASN A 146 3.89 -14.60 15.79
N TYR A 147 4.61 -13.49 15.63
CA TYR A 147 4.55 -12.64 14.44
C TYR A 147 5.70 -12.99 13.51
N VAL A 148 5.37 -13.34 12.26
CA VAL A 148 6.34 -13.40 11.17
C VAL A 148 6.10 -12.19 10.28
N VAL A 149 7.06 -11.28 10.23
CA VAL A 149 7.02 -10.14 9.31
C VAL A 149 7.72 -10.53 8.03
N ARG A 150 7.02 -10.40 6.91
CA ARG A 150 7.60 -10.58 5.59
C ARG A 150 7.43 -9.33 4.76
N THR A 151 8.45 -8.95 4.02
CA THR A 151 8.44 -7.84 3.08
C THR A 151 8.23 -8.38 1.68
N GLY A 152 7.21 -7.90 0.97
CA GLY A 152 6.95 -8.29 -0.42
C GLY A 152 7.51 -7.26 -1.37
N VAL A 153 8.32 -7.71 -2.33
CA VAL A 153 8.80 -6.93 -3.47
C VAL A 153 8.00 -7.35 -4.69
N LYS A 154 7.17 -6.47 -5.21
CA LYS A 154 6.41 -6.72 -6.43
C LYS A 154 7.32 -6.64 -7.64
N VAL A 155 7.16 -7.56 -8.55
CA VAL A 155 7.94 -7.64 -9.77
C VAL A 155 6.98 -7.53 -10.95
N TYR A 156 7.17 -6.50 -11.76
CA TYR A 156 6.44 -6.27 -13.00
C TYR A 156 7.37 -6.55 -14.17
N VAL A 157 6.92 -7.35 -15.12
CA VAL A 157 7.63 -7.67 -16.34
C VAL A 157 6.93 -6.94 -17.48
N GLU A 158 7.61 -5.96 -18.08
CA GLU A 158 7.07 -5.10 -19.12
C GLU A 158 7.93 -5.19 -20.40
N PRO A 159 7.55 -6.07 -21.34
CA PRO A 159 8.20 -6.12 -22.66
C PRO A 159 8.07 -4.80 -23.44
N PRO A 160 8.95 -4.55 -24.42
CA PRO A 160 8.99 -3.26 -25.14
C PRO A 160 7.71 -2.86 -25.90
N ARG A 161 6.80 -3.80 -26.15
CA ARG A 161 5.54 -3.56 -26.89
C ARG A 161 4.30 -3.54 -26.01
N THR A 162 4.46 -3.23 -24.72
CA THR A 162 3.30 -3.04 -23.84
C THR A 162 2.56 -1.75 -24.18
N ARG A 163 1.22 -1.79 -24.09
CA ARG A 163 0.34 -0.64 -24.33
C ARG A 163 -0.25 -0.15 -23.03
N ARG A 164 -0.36 1.16 -22.89
CA ARG A 164 -1.04 1.84 -21.80
C ARG A 164 -2.40 2.30 -22.30
N ASP A 165 -3.44 1.51 -22.03
CA ASP A 165 -4.83 1.81 -22.37
C ASP A 165 -5.72 1.59 -21.17
N ALA A 166 -6.72 2.43 -21.01
CA ALA A 166 -7.66 2.33 -19.91
C ALA A 166 -9.04 2.85 -20.26
N ALA A 167 -10.03 2.48 -19.46
CA ALA A 167 -11.40 2.99 -19.56
C ALA A 167 -11.98 3.22 -18.17
N ILE A 168 -12.90 4.19 -18.06
CA ILE A 168 -13.83 4.31 -16.94
C ILE A 168 -15.13 3.63 -17.37
N ASP A 169 -15.43 2.47 -16.78
CA ASP A 169 -16.62 1.69 -17.11
C ASP A 169 -17.88 2.20 -16.41
N GLY A 170 -17.71 3.03 -15.38
CA GLY A 170 -18.85 3.64 -14.68
C GLY A 170 -18.46 4.65 -13.62
N VAL A 171 -19.35 5.62 -13.44
CA VAL A 171 -19.26 6.61 -12.35
C VAL A 171 -20.64 6.69 -11.71
N ARG A 172 -20.68 6.62 -10.38
CA ARG A 172 -21.93 6.78 -9.62
C ARG A 172 -21.68 7.44 -8.27
N VAL A 173 -22.72 8.06 -7.72
CA VAL A 173 -22.70 8.61 -6.37
C VAL A 173 -23.58 7.74 -5.47
N ILE A 174 -23.05 7.37 -4.32
CA ILE A 174 -23.75 6.57 -3.31
C ILE A 174 -23.69 7.24 -1.94
N ASP A 175 -24.67 6.96 -1.09
CA ASP A 175 -24.59 7.30 0.32
C ASP A 175 -23.82 6.22 1.08
N SER A 176 -22.74 6.59 1.73
CA SER A 176 -21.92 5.72 2.55
C SER A 176 -22.09 6.06 4.03
N THR A 177 -22.37 5.07 4.85
CA THR A 177 -22.50 5.26 6.30
C THR A 177 -21.31 4.66 7.03
N THR A 178 -20.57 5.50 7.74
CA THR A 178 -19.43 5.09 8.58
C THR A 178 -19.78 5.23 10.05
N ILE A 179 -19.38 4.26 10.86
CA ILE A 179 -19.47 4.32 12.32
C ILE A 179 -18.09 4.71 12.85
N THR A 180 -18.01 5.86 13.53
CA THR A 180 -16.75 6.29 14.14
C THR A 180 -16.36 5.32 15.26
N PRO A 181 -15.15 4.72 15.25
CA PRO A 181 -14.67 3.88 16.34
C PRO A 181 -14.78 4.58 17.71
N GLY A 182 -15.39 3.93 18.70
CA GLY A 182 -15.60 4.48 20.05
C GLY A 182 -16.81 5.41 20.18
N SER A 183 -17.55 5.68 19.11
CA SER A 183 -18.79 6.49 19.12
C SER A 183 -19.93 5.70 18.47
N ARG A 184 -21.16 5.81 19.01
CA ARG A 184 -22.36 5.25 18.37
C ARG A 184 -22.90 6.15 17.25
N ARG A 185 -22.18 7.22 16.88
CA ARG A 185 -22.61 8.18 15.88
C ARG A 185 -22.39 7.61 14.49
N ARG A 186 -23.47 7.48 13.72
CA ARG A 186 -23.43 7.20 12.29
C ARG A 186 -23.20 8.51 11.54
N LEU A 187 -22.19 8.53 10.69
CA LEU A 187 -21.95 9.63 9.77
C LEU A 187 -22.26 9.14 8.36
N THR A 188 -23.27 9.70 7.73
CA THR A 188 -23.57 9.46 6.32
C THR A 188 -22.88 10.51 5.48
N MET A 189 -22.14 10.09 4.47
CA MET A 189 -21.46 10.95 3.51
C MET A 189 -21.72 10.44 2.10
N GLN A 190 -21.71 11.32 1.14
CA GLN A 190 -21.76 10.96 -0.26
C GLN A 190 -20.38 10.57 -0.75
N VAL A 191 -20.33 9.52 -1.56
CA VAL A 191 -19.09 8.96 -2.12
C VAL A 191 -19.27 8.79 -3.61
N ALA A 192 -18.37 9.37 -4.39
CA ALA A 192 -18.23 9.07 -5.79
C ALA A 192 -17.51 7.72 -5.93
N GLN A 193 -18.12 6.76 -6.60
CA GLN A 193 -17.50 5.50 -6.98
C GLN A 193 -17.17 5.54 -8.47
N VAL A 194 -15.89 5.39 -8.79
CA VAL A 194 -15.38 5.32 -10.15
C VAL A 194 -14.88 3.91 -10.41
N LEU A 195 -15.40 3.25 -11.43
CA LEU A 195 -14.93 1.93 -11.87
C LEU A 195 -13.95 2.12 -13.03
N PHE A 196 -12.68 1.95 -12.75
CA PHE A 196 -11.58 2.07 -13.71
C PHE A 196 -11.11 0.67 -14.13
N ARG A 197 -10.82 0.49 -15.42
CA ARG A 197 -10.29 -0.76 -15.97
C ARG A 197 -9.05 -0.50 -16.80
N ASN A 198 -8.00 -1.29 -16.55
CA ASN A 198 -6.82 -1.34 -17.41
C ASN A 198 -7.10 -2.26 -18.61
N THR A 199 -7.26 -1.68 -19.80
CA THR A 199 -7.50 -2.40 -21.05
C THR A 199 -6.23 -2.65 -21.85
N GLY A 200 -5.10 -2.12 -21.35
CA GLY A 200 -3.78 -2.29 -21.93
C GLY A 200 -3.06 -3.55 -21.47
N SER A 201 -1.76 -3.58 -21.75
CA SER A 201 -0.86 -4.68 -21.40
C SER A 201 0.30 -4.25 -20.48
N ALA A 202 0.39 -2.96 -20.14
CA ALA A 202 1.32 -2.43 -19.15
C ALA A 202 0.66 -2.33 -17.76
N HIS A 203 1.46 -2.41 -16.71
CA HIS A 203 1.05 -1.95 -15.38
C HIS A 203 0.82 -0.43 -15.41
N LEU A 204 -0.27 0.04 -14.81
CA LEU A 204 -0.61 1.46 -14.76
C LEU A 204 -0.49 1.99 -13.32
N ALA A 205 0.12 3.16 -13.19
CA ALA A 205 0.01 4.04 -12.02
C ALA A 205 -1.00 5.14 -12.40
N VAL A 206 -2.12 5.20 -11.70
CA VAL A 206 -3.27 6.03 -12.07
C VAL A 206 -3.51 7.06 -10.98
N LYS A 207 -3.63 8.33 -11.37
CA LYS A 207 -3.97 9.46 -10.49
C LYS A 207 -4.95 10.38 -11.21
N GLY A 208 -5.53 11.33 -10.52
CA GLY A 208 -6.40 12.29 -11.21
C GLY A 208 -7.27 13.10 -10.28
N THR A 209 -8.45 13.48 -10.75
CA THR A 209 -9.39 14.29 -10.01
C THR A 209 -10.84 13.85 -10.22
N VAL A 210 -11.67 14.13 -9.23
CA VAL A 210 -13.12 14.11 -9.31
C VAL A 210 -13.62 15.54 -9.16
N ASN A 211 -14.29 16.06 -10.18
CA ASN A 211 -14.82 17.40 -10.22
C ASN A 211 -16.34 17.34 -10.00
N VAL A 212 -16.85 18.14 -9.09
CA VAL A 212 -18.29 18.35 -8.86
C VAL A 212 -18.65 19.73 -9.40
N ARG A 213 -19.68 19.78 -10.25
CA ARG A 213 -20.21 21.00 -10.85
C ARG A 213 -21.70 21.16 -10.55
N HIS A 214 -22.16 22.38 -10.49
CA HIS A 214 -23.58 22.67 -10.50
C HIS A 214 -24.22 22.34 -11.86
N ALA A 215 -25.54 22.22 -11.89
CA ALA A 215 -26.29 21.94 -13.12
C ALA A 215 -26.11 23.02 -14.21
N ASP A 216 -25.74 24.24 -13.85
CA ASP A 216 -25.41 25.34 -14.77
C ASP A 216 -23.99 25.27 -15.33
N GLY A 217 -23.20 24.24 -14.93
CA GLY A 217 -21.83 24.03 -15.35
C GLY A 217 -20.77 24.74 -14.53
N SER A 218 -21.15 25.58 -13.56
CA SER A 218 -20.19 26.22 -12.65
C SER A 218 -19.50 25.19 -11.73
N ASP A 219 -18.23 25.41 -11.45
CA ASP A 219 -17.44 24.52 -10.59
C ASP A 219 -17.89 24.67 -9.12
N PHE A 220 -18.09 23.55 -8.44
CA PHE A 220 -18.34 23.49 -7.00
C PHE A 220 -17.10 23.05 -6.23
N SER A 221 -16.48 21.93 -6.62
CA SER A 221 -15.32 21.37 -5.93
C SER A 221 -14.53 20.44 -6.83
N THR A 222 -13.21 20.45 -6.63
CA THR A 222 -12.26 19.47 -7.22
C THR A 222 -11.60 18.69 -6.11
N ILE A 223 -11.62 17.36 -6.22
CA ILE A 223 -11.06 16.44 -5.22
C ILE A 223 -9.99 15.60 -5.90
N ASP A 224 -8.78 15.61 -5.33
CA ASP A 224 -7.69 14.80 -5.84
C ASP A 224 -7.92 13.31 -5.57
N VAL A 225 -7.60 12.49 -6.56
CA VAL A 225 -7.55 11.03 -6.47
C VAL A 225 -6.11 10.63 -6.28
N ALA A 226 -5.80 10.10 -5.10
CA ALA A 226 -4.47 9.58 -4.80
C ALA A 226 -4.07 8.48 -5.79
N GLU A 227 -2.78 8.39 -6.09
CA GLU A 227 -2.26 7.39 -7.01
C GLU A 227 -2.59 5.96 -6.57
N PHE A 228 -3.04 5.16 -7.52
CA PHE A 228 -3.33 3.74 -7.32
C PHE A 228 -2.85 2.90 -8.51
N PRO A 229 -2.32 1.69 -8.25
CA PRO A 229 -1.83 0.82 -9.31
C PRO A 229 -2.93 -0.11 -9.83
N VAL A 230 -2.90 -0.40 -11.16
CA VAL A 230 -3.80 -1.35 -11.81
C VAL A 230 -3.03 -2.25 -12.78
N VAL A 231 -3.01 -3.55 -12.50
CA VAL A 231 -2.36 -4.55 -13.37
C VAL A 231 -3.17 -4.77 -14.66
N PRO A 232 -2.56 -5.28 -15.74
CA PRO A 232 -3.24 -5.52 -17.02
C PRO A 232 -4.52 -6.37 -16.87
N GLY A 233 -5.62 -5.90 -17.45
CA GLY A 233 -6.91 -6.58 -17.47
C GLY A 233 -7.67 -6.55 -16.15
N ALA A 234 -7.15 -5.85 -15.11
CA ALA A 234 -7.84 -5.70 -13.84
C ALA A 234 -8.76 -4.49 -13.82
N GLU A 235 -9.77 -4.57 -12.95
CA GLU A 235 -10.66 -3.47 -12.58
C GLU A 235 -10.29 -2.93 -11.20
N ARG A 236 -10.52 -1.64 -11.02
CA ARG A 236 -10.32 -0.94 -9.76
C ARG A 236 -11.50 -0.02 -9.47
N ARG A 237 -12.19 -0.24 -8.36
CA ARG A 237 -13.15 0.72 -7.81
C ARG A 237 -12.41 1.73 -6.94
N VAL A 238 -12.60 3.00 -7.26
CA VAL A 238 -12.05 4.12 -6.51
C VAL A 238 -13.19 4.84 -5.84
N ASP A 239 -13.16 4.91 -4.53
CA ASP A 239 -14.16 5.58 -3.71
C ASP A 239 -13.59 6.93 -3.25
N VAL A 240 -14.24 8.04 -3.66
CA VAL A 240 -13.83 9.41 -3.35
C VAL A 240 -14.92 10.08 -2.51
N ALA A 241 -14.57 10.46 -1.28
CA ALA A 241 -15.50 11.16 -0.40
C ALA A 241 -15.83 12.55 -0.96
N LEU A 242 -17.11 12.84 -1.13
CA LEU A 242 -17.56 14.15 -1.58
C LEU A 242 -17.70 15.13 -0.38
N PRO A 243 -17.47 16.42 -0.59
CA PRO A 243 -17.75 17.43 0.44
C PRO A 243 -19.24 17.48 0.75
N GLY A 244 -19.61 18.14 1.83
CA GLY A 244 -21.03 18.39 2.13
C GLY A 244 -21.66 19.24 1.03
N LEU A 245 -22.56 18.64 0.25
CA LEU A 245 -23.22 19.30 -0.87
C LEU A 245 -24.59 19.83 -0.41
N PRO A 246 -24.94 21.09 -0.72
CA PRO A 246 -26.31 21.61 -0.59
C PRO A 246 -27.29 20.79 -1.43
N ARG A 247 -28.61 20.94 -1.14
CA ARG A 247 -29.66 20.36 -1.98
C ARG A 247 -29.57 20.91 -3.39
N GLY A 248 -29.66 20.05 -4.39
CA GLY A 248 -29.57 20.48 -5.78
C GLY A 248 -29.13 19.36 -6.73
N LYS A 249 -29.09 19.72 -8.02
CA LYS A 249 -28.60 18.84 -9.09
C LYS A 249 -27.14 19.15 -9.40
N TYR A 250 -26.36 18.13 -9.60
CA TYR A 250 -24.93 18.21 -9.83
C TYR A 250 -24.49 17.30 -10.96
N LEU A 251 -23.40 17.69 -11.61
CA LEU A 251 -22.63 16.86 -12.54
C LEU A 251 -21.31 16.49 -11.86
N LEU A 252 -21.00 15.19 -11.84
CA LEU A 252 -19.72 14.67 -11.38
C LEU A 252 -18.92 14.20 -12.57
N ILE A 253 -17.65 14.63 -12.68
CA ILE A 253 -16.71 14.29 -13.75
C ILE A 253 -15.46 13.70 -13.10
N ALA A 254 -15.12 12.47 -13.45
CA ALA A 254 -13.87 11.83 -13.08
C ALA A 254 -12.88 11.93 -14.25
N LEU A 255 -11.67 12.40 -13.98
CA LEU A 255 -10.57 12.52 -14.93
C LEU A 255 -9.36 11.78 -14.34
N LEU A 256 -8.95 10.67 -14.98
CA LEU A 256 -7.89 9.80 -14.48
C LEU A 256 -6.76 9.70 -15.50
N ASP A 257 -5.59 10.18 -15.13
CA ASP A 257 -4.34 10.08 -15.87
C ASP A 257 -3.66 8.75 -15.51
N TYR A 258 -3.41 7.94 -16.51
CA TYR A 258 -2.74 6.64 -16.41
C TYR A 258 -1.42 6.59 -17.20
N GLU A 259 -0.87 7.76 -17.52
CA GLU A 259 0.34 7.93 -18.35
C GLU A 259 0.21 7.30 -19.76
N GLY A 260 -1.01 7.28 -20.29
CA GLY A 260 -1.32 6.90 -21.67
C GLY A 260 -1.30 8.09 -22.61
N GLU A 261 -1.73 7.88 -23.86
CA GLU A 261 -1.87 8.96 -24.85
C GLU A 261 -3.07 9.88 -24.52
N GLU A 262 -4.07 9.36 -23.82
CA GLU A 262 -5.31 10.06 -23.47
C GLU A 262 -5.56 9.98 -21.94
N ILE A 263 -6.45 10.81 -21.45
CA ILE A 263 -6.95 10.76 -20.08
C ILE A 263 -8.27 9.96 -20.07
N ALA A 264 -8.41 9.02 -19.17
CA ALA A 264 -9.67 8.32 -18.97
C ALA A 264 -10.68 9.27 -18.29
N ALA A 265 -11.83 9.48 -18.93
CA ALA A 265 -12.88 10.36 -18.45
C ALA A 265 -14.21 9.61 -18.28
N GLY A 266 -14.96 9.98 -17.25
CA GLY A 266 -16.29 9.47 -16.99
C GLY A 266 -17.13 10.49 -16.24
N GLN A 267 -18.45 10.49 -16.44
CA GLN A 267 -19.33 11.45 -15.78
C GLN A 267 -20.66 10.83 -15.38
N THR A 268 -21.33 11.45 -14.42
CA THR A 268 -22.69 11.12 -14.01
C THR A 268 -23.39 12.34 -13.43
N GLU A 269 -24.70 12.44 -13.67
CA GLU A 269 -25.56 13.41 -12.98
C GLU A 269 -26.13 12.79 -11.70
N PHE A 270 -26.30 13.58 -10.66
CA PHE A 270 -26.92 13.16 -9.41
C PHE A 270 -27.64 14.30 -8.72
N GLU A 271 -28.52 13.97 -7.78
CA GLU A 271 -29.31 14.94 -7.03
C GLU A 271 -29.14 14.72 -5.52
N VAL A 272 -28.88 15.81 -4.81
CA VAL A 272 -28.87 15.86 -3.34
C VAL A 272 -30.26 16.34 -2.88
N LYS A 273 -30.97 15.48 -2.15
CA LYS A 273 -32.35 15.72 -1.67
C LYS A 273 -32.39 16.41 -0.30
#